data_e181efb3b378d311db1d80b9211e5f6f
#
_entry.id   e181efb3b378d311db1d80b9211e5f6f
#
_cell.length_a   1.000
_cell.length_b   1.000
_cell.length_c   1.000
_cell.angle_alpha   90.00
_cell.angle_beta   90.00
_cell.angle_gamma   90.00
#
_symmetry.space_group_name_H-M   'P 1'
#
loop_
_entity.id
_entity.type
_entity.pdbx_description
1 polymer ?
#
loop_
_entity_poly.entity_id
_entity_poly.type
_entity_poly.pdbx_seq_one_letter_code
_entity_poly.pdbx_strand_id
1 'polypeptide(L)'
;MAEIKHATDTNFEELVLKAERPVVVDFWAAWCGPCKMVAPEMEKLAAKYEGAIDIVKVDVDANPGLSRAFNIMSIPTIAFFKPGAQPQGVVGFRPLEQLEQQFGLAEFEVASPVSESPESVTAD
;
A
#
# COMPACT_ATOMS: atom_id res chain seq x y z
N MET A 1 -0.72 -2.45 -17.08
CA MET A 1 0.33 -2.04 -16.14
C MET A 1 -0.26 -1.63 -14.82
N ALA A 2 0.43 -1.96 -13.77
CA ALA A 2 -0.01 -1.58 -12.43
C ALA A 2 0.09 -0.06 -12.25
N GLU A 3 -0.87 0.50 -11.56
CA GLU A 3 -0.96 1.94 -11.37
C GLU A 3 -0.79 2.28 -9.90
N ILE A 4 0.01 3.31 -9.61
CA ILE A 4 0.09 3.86 -8.27
C ILE A 4 -0.57 5.23 -8.32
N LYS A 5 -1.62 5.40 -7.52
CA LYS A 5 -2.37 6.65 -7.50
C LYS A 5 -1.78 7.60 -6.49
N HIS A 6 -1.99 8.89 -6.71
CA HIS A 6 -1.55 9.92 -5.78
C HIS A 6 -2.79 10.53 -5.13
N ALA A 7 -2.87 10.41 -3.81
CA ALA A 7 -3.98 10.95 -3.07
C ALA A 7 -3.61 12.30 -2.47
N THR A 8 -4.61 13.15 -2.34
CA THR A 8 -4.47 14.50 -1.80
C THR A 8 -5.45 14.68 -0.67
N ASP A 9 -5.33 15.83 0.02
CA ASP A 9 -6.29 16.19 1.07
C ASP A 9 -7.73 16.16 0.58
N THR A 10 -7.94 16.39 -0.73
CA THR A 10 -9.29 16.47 -1.27
C THR A 10 -9.83 15.16 -1.82
N ASN A 11 -8.97 14.22 -2.20
CA ASN A 11 -9.47 12.97 -2.80
C ASN A 11 -9.14 11.71 -2.00
N PHE A 12 -8.46 11.84 -0.86
CA PHE A 12 -8.07 10.67 -0.07
C PHE A 12 -9.28 9.85 0.37
N GLU A 13 -10.34 10.52 0.80
CA GLU A 13 -11.54 9.82 1.23
C GLU A 13 -12.07 8.90 0.12
N GLU A 14 -12.16 9.44 -1.09
CA GLU A 14 -12.65 8.67 -2.22
C GLU A 14 -11.72 7.51 -2.58
N LEU A 15 -10.42 7.80 -2.65
CA LEU A 15 -9.46 6.80 -3.12
C LEU A 15 -9.15 5.74 -2.10
N VAL A 16 -9.25 6.05 -0.80
CA VAL A 16 -8.79 5.15 0.24
C VAL A 16 -9.91 4.75 1.19
N LEU A 17 -10.59 5.73 1.80
CA LEU A 17 -11.54 5.42 2.85
C LEU A 17 -12.81 4.78 2.32
N LYS A 18 -13.20 5.14 1.11
CA LYS A 18 -14.40 4.59 0.46
C LYS A 18 -14.06 3.51 -0.56
N ALA A 19 -12.79 3.11 -0.63
CA ALA A 19 -12.39 2.06 -1.56
C ALA A 19 -13.06 0.74 -1.18
N GLU A 20 -13.41 -0.02 -2.20
CA GLU A 20 -14.08 -1.30 -1.98
C GLU A 20 -13.10 -2.43 -1.72
N ARG A 21 -11.82 -2.21 -2.00
CA ARG A 21 -10.78 -3.19 -1.76
C ARG A 21 -9.66 -2.57 -0.95
N PRO A 22 -8.77 -3.41 -0.39
CA PRO A 22 -7.71 -2.88 0.48
C PRO A 22 -6.77 -1.93 -0.26
N VAL A 23 -6.19 -0.99 0.49
CA VAL A 23 -5.30 0.02 -0.05
C VAL A 23 -4.05 0.11 0.82
N VAL A 24 -2.88 0.07 0.19
CA VAL A 24 -1.62 0.36 0.86
C VAL A 24 -1.26 1.81 0.55
N VAL A 25 -1.00 2.60 1.58
CA VAL A 25 -0.70 4.02 1.42
C VAL A 25 0.72 4.30 1.86
N ASP A 26 1.48 4.95 1.00
CA ASP A 26 2.88 5.34 1.24
C ASP A 26 2.92 6.85 1.49
N PHE A 27 3.15 7.24 2.74
CA PHE A 27 3.34 8.65 3.10
C PHE A 27 4.82 8.99 2.93
N TRP A 28 5.11 9.94 2.05
CA TRP A 28 6.49 10.22 1.61
C TRP A 28 6.71 11.70 1.40
N ALA A 29 7.97 12.09 1.16
CA ALA A 29 8.32 13.45 0.76
C ALA A 29 9.54 13.40 -0.15
N ALA A 30 9.67 14.40 -1.00
CA ALA A 30 10.75 14.42 -1.98
C ALA A 30 12.15 14.50 -1.33
N TRP A 31 12.24 15.13 -0.16
CA TRP A 31 13.53 15.28 0.54
C TRP A 31 13.91 14.06 1.37
N CYS A 32 13.08 13.07 1.43
CA CYS A 32 13.25 11.93 2.33
C CYS A 32 14.04 10.82 1.64
N GLY A 33 15.27 10.57 2.11
CA GLY A 33 16.12 9.52 1.53
C GLY A 33 15.51 8.13 1.61
N PRO A 34 15.11 7.68 2.82
CA PRO A 34 14.51 6.34 2.94
C PRO A 34 13.23 6.17 2.14
N CYS A 35 12.49 7.25 1.90
CA CYS A 35 11.28 7.17 1.06
C CYS A 35 11.62 6.73 -0.34
N LYS A 36 12.80 7.10 -0.83
CA LYS A 36 13.22 6.71 -2.17
C LYS A 36 13.50 5.22 -2.27
N MET A 37 13.86 4.59 -1.15
CA MET A 37 14.05 3.15 -1.11
C MET A 37 12.72 2.41 -1.08
N VAL A 38 11.68 3.05 -0.56
CA VAL A 38 10.34 2.45 -0.52
C VAL A 38 9.69 2.45 -1.90
N ALA A 39 9.99 3.43 -2.72
CA ALA A 39 9.31 3.58 -4.01
C ALA A 39 9.34 2.31 -4.87
N PRO A 40 10.50 1.65 -5.06
CA PRO A 40 10.48 0.40 -5.84
C PRO A 40 9.68 -0.71 -5.18
N GLU A 41 9.62 -0.74 -3.85
CA GLU A 41 8.81 -1.75 -3.16
C GLU A 41 7.32 -1.52 -3.42
N MET A 42 6.90 -0.25 -3.47
CA MET A 42 5.52 0.06 -3.81
C MET A 42 5.18 -0.36 -5.23
N GLU A 43 6.13 -0.19 -6.15
CA GLU A 43 5.91 -0.63 -7.53
C GLU A 43 5.78 -2.14 -7.61
N LYS A 44 6.59 -2.87 -6.84
CA LYS A 44 6.46 -4.33 -6.79
C LYS A 44 5.11 -4.75 -6.22
N LEU A 45 4.66 -4.07 -5.17
CA LEU A 45 3.35 -4.34 -4.59
C LEU A 45 2.24 -4.09 -5.61
N ALA A 46 2.33 -2.96 -6.31
CA ALA A 46 1.31 -2.61 -7.29
C ALA A 46 1.20 -3.66 -8.38
N ALA A 47 2.34 -4.17 -8.83
CA ALA A 47 2.34 -5.20 -9.87
C ALA A 47 1.82 -6.54 -9.34
N LYS A 48 2.28 -6.92 -8.14
CA LYS A 48 1.95 -8.24 -7.60
C LYS A 48 0.48 -8.35 -7.22
N TYR A 49 -0.09 -7.27 -6.71
CA TYR A 49 -1.47 -7.28 -6.20
C TYR A 49 -2.43 -6.50 -7.08
N GLU A 50 -2.07 -6.31 -8.34
CA GLU A 50 -2.92 -5.60 -9.28
C GLU A 50 -4.31 -6.24 -9.32
N GLY A 51 -5.34 -5.41 -9.17
CA GLY A 51 -6.72 -5.90 -9.14
C GLY A 51 -7.21 -6.32 -7.77
N ALA A 52 -6.30 -6.55 -6.80
CA ALA A 52 -6.69 -6.99 -5.46
C ALA A 52 -6.43 -5.92 -4.41
N ILE A 53 -5.33 -5.18 -4.54
CA ILE A 53 -4.95 -4.14 -3.59
C ILE A 53 -4.55 -2.92 -4.39
N ASP A 54 -5.08 -1.76 -4.00
CA ASP A 54 -4.65 -0.50 -4.62
C ASP A 54 -3.45 0.04 -3.86
N ILE A 55 -2.52 0.64 -4.59
CA ILE A 55 -1.35 1.28 -4.00
C ILE A 55 -1.49 2.78 -4.23
N VAL A 56 -1.37 3.55 -3.14
CA VAL A 56 -1.60 4.99 -3.17
C VAL A 56 -0.43 5.68 -2.48
N LYS A 57 -0.01 6.82 -3.00
CA LYS A 57 1.05 7.63 -2.41
C LYS A 57 0.48 8.97 -1.95
N VAL A 58 0.97 9.46 -0.82
CA VAL A 58 0.61 10.78 -0.28
C VAL A 58 1.88 11.56 -0.01
N ASP A 59 2.04 12.68 -0.70
CA ASP A 59 3.14 13.62 -0.44
C ASP A 59 2.75 14.45 0.78
N VAL A 60 3.46 14.25 1.90
CA VAL A 60 3.07 14.89 3.16
C VAL A 60 3.28 16.41 3.13
N ASP A 61 4.21 16.89 2.32
CA ASP A 61 4.43 18.34 2.23
C ASP A 61 3.28 19.04 1.48
N ALA A 62 2.78 18.41 0.45
CA ALA A 62 1.68 18.96 -0.33
C ALA A 62 0.33 18.74 0.34
N ASN A 63 0.25 17.79 1.28
CA ASN A 63 -1.02 17.39 1.87
C ASN A 63 -0.94 17.35 3.40
N PRO A 64 -0.70 18.51 4.04
CA PRO A 64 -0.53 18.55 5.49
C PRO A 64 -1.77 18.15 6.27
N GLY A 65 -2.95 18.29 5.67
CA GLY A 65 -4.18 17.87 6.33
C GLY A 65 -4.18 16.38 6.60
N LEU A 66 -3.72 15.58 5.65
CA LEU A 66 -3.65 14.13 5.84
C LEU A 66 -2.59 13.76 6.87
N SER A 67 -1.44 14.45 6.85
CA SER A 67 -0.40 14.18 7.84
C SER A 67 -0.93 14.39 9.24
N ARG A 68 -1.69 15.46 9.45
CA ARG A 68 -2.26 15.72 10.77
C ARG A 68 -3.35 14.73 11.12
N ALA A 69 -4.22 14.43 10.15
CA ALA A 69 -5.35 13.53 10.41
C ALA A 69 -4.88 12.14 10.86
N PHE A 70 -3.80 11.66 10.28
CA PHE A 70 -3.27 10.33 10.62
C PHE A 70 -2.06 10.38 11.53
N ASN A 71 -1.75 11.58 12.06
CA ASN A 71 -0.66 11.76 13.03
C ASN A 71 0.66 11.19 12.49
N ILE A 72 1.00 11.57 11.25
CA ILE A 72 2.23 11.10 10.63
C ILE A 72 3.40 11.88 11.21
N MET A 73 4.16 11.24 12.09
CA MET A 73 5.28 11.86 12.80
C MET A 73 6.61 11.65 12.10
N SER A 74 6.73 10.58 11.34
CA SER A 74 7.96 10.24 10.64
C SER A 74 7.62 9.64 9.30
N ILE A 75 8.51 9.79 8.33
CA ILE A 75 8.35 9.20 7.01
C ILE A 75 9.61 8.44 6.63
N PRO A 76 9.49 7.39 5.84
CA PRO A 76 8.24 6.91 5.26
C PRO A 76 7.35 6.25 6.32
N THR A 77 6.05 6.39 6.17
CA THR A 77 5.07 5.61 6.92
C THR A 77 4.22 4.89 5.89
N ILE A 78 4.10 3.59 6.03
CA ILE A 78 3.32 2.78 5.13
C ILE A 78 2.13 2.25 5.90
N ALA A 79 0.93 2.53 5.42
CA ALA A 79 -0.30 2.17 6.11
C ALA A 79 -1.14 1.25 5.25
N PHE A 80 -1.90 0.37 5.89
CA PHE A 80 -2.76 -0.58 5.20
C PHE A 80 -4.20 -0.36 5.67
N PHE A 81 -5.06 -0.04 4.71
CA PHE A 81 -6.47 0.23 4.95
C PHE A 81 -7.30 -0.90 4.35
N LYS A 82 -8.14 -1.52 5.17
CA LYS A 82 -9.11 -2.51 4.68
C LYS A 82 -10.51 -1.99 4.94
N PRO A 83 -11.47 -2.27 4.05
CA PRO A 83 -12.85 -1.86 4.31
C PRO A 83 -13.33 -2.42 5.65
N GLY A 84 -13.88 -1.55 6.48
CA GLY A 84 -14.46 -1.95 7.75
C GLY A 84 -13.48 -2.26 8.86
N ALA A 85 -12.19 -2.00 8.67
CA ALA A 85 -11.18 -2.32 9.69
C ALA A 85 -10.36 -1.09 10.04
N GLN A 86 -9.74 -1.12 11.22
CA GLN A 86 -8.80 -0.08 11.62
C GLN A 86 -7.55 -0.18 10.76
N PRO A 87 -7.00 0.96 10.32
CA PRO A 87 -5.76 0.90 9.54
C PRO A 87 -4.59 0.47 10.41
N GLN A 88 -3.64 -0.19 9.77
CA GLN A 88 -2.37 -0.57 10.38
C GLN A 88 -1.27 0.26 9.75
N GLY A 89 -0.18 0.49 10.48
CA GLY A 89 0.91 1.28 9.94
C GLY A 89 2.26 0.79 10.41
N VAL A 90 3.27 1.03 9.60
CA VAL A 90 4.66 0.80 9.99
C VAL A 90 5.46 2.04 9.59
N VAL A 91 6.45 2.39 10.41
CA VAL A 91 7.31 3.54 10.17
C VAL A 91 8.67 3.05 9.73
N GLY A 92 9.19 3.68 8.68
CA GLY A 92 10.49 3.34 8.15
C GLY A 92 10.40 2.39 6.98
N PHE A 93 11.55 2.20 6.33
CA PHE A 93 11.63 1.32 5.17
C PHE A 93 11.34 -0.13 5.56
N ARG A 94 10.57 -0.80 4.71
CA ARG A 94 10.35 -2.25 4.80
C ARG A 94 10.38 -2.81 3.39
N PRO A 95 11.09 -3.92 3.16
CA PRO A 95 10.99 -4.59 1.87
C PRO A 95 9.65 -5.26 1.70
N LEU A 96 9.32 -5.58 0.47
CA LEU A 96 8.05 -6.17 0.09
C LEU A 96 7.65 -7.34 1.00
N GLU A 97 8.57 -8.26 1.25
CA GLU A 97 8.26 -9.46 2.02
C GLU A 97 7.84 -9.14 3.45
N GLN A 98 8.44 -8.12 4.04
CA GLN A 98 8.07 -7.74 5.40
C GLN A 98 6.73 -7.04 5.43
N LEU A 99 6.44 -6.23 4.42
CA LEU A 99 5.12 -5.60 4.32
C LEU A 99 4.03 -6.65 4.15
N GLU A 100 4.31 -7.66 3.35
CA GLU A 100 3.37 -8.76 3.17
C GLU A 100 3.07 -9.46 4.48
N GLN A 101 4.09 -9.69 5.29
CA GLN A 101 3.91 -10.36 6.57
C GLN A 101 3.17 -9.47 7.57
N GLN A 102 3.57 -8.22 7.66
CA GLN A 102 3.00 -7.34 8.68
C GLN A 102 1.55 -7.01 8.42
N PHE A 103 1.17 -6.87 7.15
CA PHE A 103 -0.21 -6.51 6.79
C PHE A 103 -1.04 -7.72 6.40
N GLY A 104 -0.44 -8.91 6.34
CA GLY A 104 -1.16 -10.12 5.94
C GLY A 104 -1.62 -10.07 4.51
N LEU A 105 -0.79 -9.54 3.63
CA LEU A 105 -1.20 -9.30 2.25
C LEU A 105 -1.39 -10.57 1.44
N ALA A 106 -0.77 -11.68 1.87
CA ALA A 106 -0.86 -12.92 1.10
C ALA A 106 -2.29 -13.38 0.90
N GLU A 107 -3.18 -13.07 1.84
CA GLU A 107 -4.58 -13.48 1.70
C GLU A 107 -5.28 -12.75 0.56
N PHE A 108 -4.71 -11.64 0.07
CA PHE A 108 -5.27 -10.88 -1.04
C PHE A 108 -4.58 -11.16 -2.35
N GLU A 109 -3.60 -12.06 -2.36
CA GLU A 109 -2.87 -12.34 -3.59
C GLU A 109 -3.82 -12.95 -4.61
N VAL A 110 -3.85 -12.34 -5.78
CA VAL A 110 -4.72 -12.83 -6.85
C VAL A 110 -4.13 -14.13 -7.34
N ALA A 111 -4.90 -15.20 -7.26
CA ALA A 111 -4.44 -16.48 -7.79
C ALA A 111 -4.17 -16.32 -9.26
N SER A 112 -2.94 -16.61 -9.64
CA SER A 112 -2.62 -16.59 -11.04
C SER A 112 -3.51 -17.60 -11.75
N PRO A 113 -4.11 -17.22 -12.81
CA PRO A 113 -4.90 -18.20 -13.53
C PRO A 113 -4.07 -19.37 -13.99
N VAL A 114 -2.88 -19.25 -13.73
CA VAL A 114 -1.97 -20.26 -14.05
C VAL A 114 -1.80 -21.23 -12.97
N SER A 115 -2.03 -21.12 -12.54
CA SER A 115 -1.53 -21.50 -11.76
C SER A 115 -1.91 -22.15 -11.12
N GLU A 116 -2.34 -21.80 -11.34
CA GLU A 116 -2.52 -22.20 -10.97
C GLU A 116 -2.59 -23.12 -10.65
N SER A 117 -2.58 -23.35 -10.76
CA SER A 117 -2.49 -24.09 -10.44
C SER A 117 -2.43 -24.92 -10.01
N PRO A 118 -2.34 -25.31 -10.01
CA PRO A 118 -2.21 -25.96 -9.47
C PRO A 118 -1.95 -26.62 -8.89
N GLU A 119 -1.63 -26.30 -8.86
CA GLU A 119 -1.16 -26.65 -8.45
C GLU A 119 -1.29 -26.98 -7.77
N SER A 120 -1.42 -26.84 -7.76
CA SER A 120 -1.31 -27.05 -7.15
C SER A 120 -1.71 -27.44 -6.61
N VAL A 121 -1.86 -27.52 -6.71
CA VAL A 121 -1.93 -27.92 -6.28
C VAL A 121 -1.99 -28.54 -5.72
N THR A 122 -1.94 -28.56 -5.69
CA THR A 122 -1.68 -29.01 -5.24
C THR A 122 -1.48 -29.42 -4.74
N ALA A 123 -1.48 -29.54 -4.59
CA ALA A 123 -1.04 -29.72 -4.28
C ALA A 123 -0.97 -30.11 -3.93
N ASP A 124 -0.91 -30.14 -3.82
CA ASP A 124 -0.66 -30.31 -3.75
C ASP A 124 -0.56 -30.60 -3.67
#